data_1156bde6fa842ac567e478fe4c402bd9
#
_entry.id   1156bde6fa842ac567e478fe4c402bd9
#
_cell.length_a   1.000
_cell.length_b   1.000
_cell.length_c   1.000
_cell.angle_alpha   90.00
_cell.angle_beta   90.00
_cell.angle_gamma   90.00
#
_symmetry.space_group_name_H-M   'P 1'
#
loop_
_entity.id
_entity.type
_entity.pdbx_description
1 polymer ?
#
loop_
_entity_poly.entity_id
_entity_poly.type
_entity_poly.pdbx_seq_one_letter_code
_entity_poly.pdbx_strand_id
1 'polypeptide(L)'
;MVVWTRTIVIFSFVLLTFTTYPIKTQAEEWKKPDIHAESAILIDAKTGSVLYSKNENQRQYPASITKIVTGIIALETTKPDEIVTVSKEARYEEGTRIYLGEGEQKPMIDLIYGLLMNSGNDAATAIAEHIDGSKAEFAKRMNRFIKERIGVENTQFQNPHGLHDPDHYTTASDMALIARYAMRNPTFREIVSTKTKPWEGEEWKSNLVNHNKLLWSYEGANGIKNGFTDQAGYTLVGSAKRGNTEIIGVLLKSKSSTEAFSDMTALLDYGFEGFETKLVMNKNETRTNASEQASSTFIANDAVWVIVRKGEEPIVSMDENGIITIESPTGGLKSTVQLSRLEQEPRPTSKATAEAETKSEPPERRSAWEIAIWITWLLMNLFLCLIATLLRRKKRRGMGLR
;
A
#
# COMPACT_ATOMS: atom_id res chain seq x y z
N MET A 1 -12.25 64.98 69.11
CA MET A 1 -10.93 64.33 69.00
C MET A 1 -11.12 63.04 68.18
N VAL A 2 -10.80 63.14 66.94
CA VAL A 2 -11.00 62.05 65.97
C VAL A 2 -9.62 61.45 65.74
N VAL A 3 -9.48 60.16 66.12
CA VAL A 3 -8.24 59.38 65.89
C VAL A 3 -8.39 58.67 64.49
N TRP A 4 -7.57 59.05 63.60
CA TRP A 4 -7.48 58.39 62.23
C TRP A 4 -6.58 57.18 62.40
N THR A 5 -7.12 55.97 62.28
CA THR A 5 -6.36 54.73 62.11
C THR A 5 -6.11 54.51 60.58
N ARG A 6 -4.87 54.69 60.23
CA ARG A 6 -4.39 54.35 58.88
C ARG A 6 -4.26 52.83 58.77
N THR A 7 -5.14 52.19 57.96
CA THR A 7 -5.02 50.79 57.59
C THR A 7 -4.06 50.69 56.44
N ILE A 8 -2.86 50.17 56.68
CA ILE A 8 -1.88 49.83 55.62
C ILE A 8 -2.32 48.53 55.02
N VAL A 9 -2.85 48.58 53.80
CA VAL A 9 -3.10 47.38 52.96
C VAL A 9 -1.77 46.99 52.34
N ILE A 10 -1.16 45.94 52.88
CA ILE A 10 0.04 45.31 52.27
C ILE A 10 -0.50 44.43 51.13
N PHE A 11 -0.36 44.91 49.88
CA PHE A 11 -0.56 44.13 48.68
C PHE A 11 0.62 43.15 48.56
N SER A 12 0.45 41.92 49.08
CA SER A 12 1.38 40.84 48.84
C SER A 12 1.26 40.42 47.38
N PHE A 13 2.13 40.94 46.56
CA PHE A 13 2.35 40.49 45.18
C PHE A 13 3.03 39.11 45.26
N VAL A 14 2.22 38.03 45.31
CA VAL A 14 2.72 36.67 45.11
C VAL A 14 3.09 36.56 43.65
N LEU A 15 4.37 36.81 43.37
CA LEU A 15 4.96 36.53 42.08
C LEU A 15 4.98 35.00 41.90
N LEU A 16 3.91 34.46 41.28
CA LEU A 16 3.89 33.07 40.81
C LEU A 16 4.96 32.96 39.71
N THR A 17 6.18 32.71 40.11
CA THR A 17 7.20 32.22 39.17
C THR A 17 6.77 30.84 38.72
N PHE A 18 6.02 30.79 37.60
CA PHE A 18 5.94 29.58 36.81
C PHE A 18 7.36 29.25 36.34
N THR A 19 8.09 28.52 37.14
CA THR A 19 9.22 27.78 36.63
C THR A 19 8.65 26.82 35.59
N THR A 20 8.65 27.25 34.35
CA THR A 20 8.50 26.34 33.21
C THR A 20 9.73 25.44 33.25
N TYR A 21 9.64 24.36 34.04
CA TYR A 21 10.52 23.25 33.81
C TYR A 21 10.22 22.83 32.35
N PRO A 22 11.21 22.88 31.47
CA PRO A 22 11.03 22.20 30.19
C PRO A 22 10.76 20.75 30.60
N ILE A 23 9.52 20.31 30.44
CA ILE A 23 9.24 18.87 30.39
C ILE A 23 10.09 18.46 29.18
N LYS A 24 11.32 18.03 29.44
CA LYS A 24 11.97 17.12 28.52
C LYS A 24 11.04 15.91 28.49
N THR A 25 10.09 15.93 27.56
CA THR A 25 9.57 14.70 27.00
C THR A 25 10.84 14.05 26.46
N GLN A 26 11.44 13.21 27.27
CA GLN A 26 12.39 12.23 26.81
C GLN A 26 11.52 11.47 25.82
N ALA A 27 11.69 11.78 24.53
CA ALA A 27 11.12 10.97 23.47
C ALA A 27 11.58 9.58 23.84
N GLU A 28 10.64 8.75 24.26
CA GLU A 28 10.91 7.37 24.64
C GLU A 28 11.74 6.83 23.50
N GLU A 29 12.98 6.42 23.79
CA GLU A 29 13.94 6.04 22.76
C GLU A 29 13.30 4.87 22.02
N TRP A 30 12.76 5.16 20.84
CA TRP A 30 11.96 4.24 20.06
C TRP A 30 12.82 3.03 19.71
N LYS A 31 12.66 2.01 20.55
CA LYS A 31 13.52 0.84 20.60
C LYS A 31 13.15 -0.13 19.48
N LYS A 32 14.17 -0.57 18.74
CA LYS A 32 13.99 -1.67 17.78
C LYS A 32 13.43 -2.90 18.50
N PRO A 33 12.43 -3.59 17.91
CA PRO A 33 11.87 -4.79 18.52
C PRO A 33 12.91 -5.90 18.55
N ASP A 34 12.85 -6.73 19.56
CA ASP A 34 13.61 -7.99 19.62
C ASP A 34 12.85 -9.05 18.84
N ILE A 35 13.34 -9.40 17.66
CA ILE A 35 12.74 -10.35 16.73
C ILE A 35 13.49 -11.67 16.82
N HIS A 36 12.77 -12.75 17.12
CA HIS A 36 13.33 -14.08 17.34
C HIS A 36 13.58 -14.82 16.02
N ALA A 37 12.77 -14.56 14.98
CA ALA A 37 12.99 -15.11 13.64
C ALA A 37 14.44 -14.92 13.18
N GLU A 38 14.99 -15.88 12.46
CA GLU A 38 16.39 -15.85 12.04
C GLU A 38 16.68 -14.73 11.04
N SER A 39 15.72 -14.49 10.11
CA SER A 39 15.75 -13.36 9.18
C SER A 39 14.43 -12.60 9.22
N ALA A 40 14.52 -11.27 9.17
CA ALA A 40 13.36 -10.40 9.20
C ALA A 40 13.57 -9.11 8.41
N ILE A 41 12.49 -8.57 7.84
CA ILE A 41 12.47 -7.23 7.24
C ILE A 41 11.08 -6.60 7.43
N LEU A 42 11.04 -5.29 7.56
CA LEU A 42 9.83 -4.47 7.49
C LEU A 42 10.05 -3.37 6.46
N ILE A 43 9.13 -3.22 5.53
CA ILE A 43 9.17 -2.17 4.51
C ILE A 43 7.86 -1.37 4.49
N ASP A 44 7.94 -0.11 4.05
CA ASP A 44 6.77 0.65 3.62
C ASP A 44 6.30 0.15 2.24
N ALA A 45 5.03 -0.19 2.11
CA ALA A 45 4.49 -0.78 0.88
C ALA A 45 4.48 0.21 -0.30
N LYS A 46 4.31 1.51 -0.06
CA LYS A 46 4.28 2.54 -1.11
C LYS A 46 5.67 2.87 -1.63
N THR A 47 6.61 3.16 -0.73
CA THR A 47 7.95 3.60 -1.12
C THR A 47 8.93 2.46 -1.32
N GLY A 48 8.74 1.33 -0.63
CA GLY A 48 9.70 0.22 -0.55
C GLY A 48 10.84 0.48 0.44
N SER A 49 10.81 1.61 1.15
CA SER A 49 11.84 1.94 2.15
C SER A 49 11.89 0.91 3.27
N VAL A 50 13.09 0.50 3.64
CA VAL A 50 13.32 -0.45 4.73
C VAL A 50 13.21 0.28 6.07
N LEU A 51 12.36 -0.21 6.96
CA LEU A 51 12.11 0.35 8.30
C LEU A 51 12.83 -0.46 9.39
N TYR A 52 12.96 -1.76 9.17
CA TYR A 52 13.68 -2.69 10.03
C TYR A 52 14.30 -3.80 9.20
N SER A 53 15.48 -4.26 9.58
CA SER A 53 16.08 -5.46 8.98
C SER A 53 16.92 -6.25 10.00
N LYS A 54 16.95 -7.55 9.81
CA LYS A 54 17.75 -8.55 10.52
C LYS A 54 18.09 -9.68 9.56
N ASN A 55 19.35 -9.85 9.20
CA ASN A 55 19.82 -10.90 8.28
C ASN A 55 18.97 -10.98 6.99
N GLU A 56 18.51 -9.83 6.48
CA GLU A 56 17.51 -9.71 5.41
C GLU A 56 17.93 -10.34 4.09
N ASN A 57 19.24 -10.50 3.87
CA ASN A 57 19.81 -11.08 2.65
C ASN A 57 20.28 -12.55 2.84
N GLN A 58 20.07 -13.12 4.03
CA GLN A 58 20.39 -14.52 4.27
C GLN A 58 19.41 -15.43 3.53
N ARG A 59 19.94 -16.41 2.76
CA ARG A 59 19.10 -17.40 2.08
C ARG A 59 18.46 -18.34 3.09
N GLN A 60 17.16 -18.52 2.94
CA GLN A 60 16.31 -19.36 3.77
C GLN A 60 15.30 -20.10 2.89
N TYR A 61 14.73 -21.18 3.39
CA TYR A 61 13.66 -21.89 2.71
C TYR A 61 12.32 -21.15 2.93
N PRO A 62 11.57 -20.85 1.86
CA PRO A 62 10.34 -20.08 1.97
C PRO A 62 9.13 -20.86 2.50
N ALA A 63 9.08 -22.18 2.34
CA ALA A 63 7.87 -22.95 2.51
C ALA A 63 6.70 -22.36 1.68
N SER A 64 5.46 -22.38 2.20
CA SER A 64 4.27 -21.97 1.48
C SER A 64 4.13 -20.46 1.19
N ILE A 65 5.06 -19.59 1.63
CA ILE A 65 5.05 -18.20 1.15
C ILE A 65 5.44 -18.13 -0.35
N THR A 66 6.03 -19.18 -0.92
CA THR A 66 6.20 -19.41 -2.37
C THR A 66 4.91 -19.16 -3.16
N LYS A 67 3.75 -19.53 -2.60
CA LYS A 67 2.44 -19.40 -3.23
C LYS A 67 2.01 -17.95 -3.54
N ILE A 68 2.69 -16.96 -2.95
CA ILE A 68 2.52 -15.57 -3.34
C ILE A 68 2.87 -15.39 -4.82
N VAL A 69 3.98 -15.97 -5.26
CA VAL A 69 4.42 -15.90 -6.67
C VAL A 69 3.50 -16.71 -7.58
N THR A 70 3.12 -17.91 -7.17
CA THR A 70 2.17 -18.74 -7.93
C THR A 70 0.85 -18.02 -8.14
N GLY A 71 0.30 -17.42 -7.07
CA GLY A 71 -0.98 -16.70 -7.13
C GLY A 71 -0.92 -15.45 -8.00
N ILE A 72 0.14 -14.64 -7.90
CA ILE A 72 0.23 -13.42 -8.72
C ILE A 72 0.48 -13.75 -10.20
N ILE A 73 1.27 -14.77 -10.53
CA ILE A 73 1.42 -15.22 -11.91
C ILE A 73 0.07 -15.69 -12.46
N ALA A 74 -0.68 -16.51 -11.72
CA ALA A 74 -1.99 -16.96 -12.16
C ALA A 74 -2.93 -15.77 -12.44
N LEU A 75 -3.01 -14.80 -11.55
CA LEU A 75 -3.84 -13.60 -11.72
C LEU A 75 -3.43 -12.71 -12.90
N GLU A 76 -2.15 -12.70 -13.29
CA GLU A 76 -1.65 -11.87 -14.40
C GLU A 76 -1.66 -12.59 -15.74
N THR A 77 -1.74 -13.93 -15.77
CA THR A 77 -1.60 -14.71 -17.02
C THR A 77 -2.86 -15.46 -17.45
N THR A 78 -3.87 -15.54 -16.59
CA THR A 78 -5.11 -16.25 -16.87
C THR A 78 -6.33 -15.35 -16.62
N LYS A 79 -7.52 -15.80 -17.08
CA LYS A 79 -8.79 -15.16 -16.75
C LYS A 79 -9.37 -15.77 -15.47
N PRO A 80 -10.08 -14.99 -14.62
CA PRO A 80 -10.67 -15.49 -13.39
C PRO A 80 -11.64 -16.67 -13.58
N ASP A 81 -12.39 -16.68 -14.67
CA ASP A 81 -13.40 -17.69 -15.04
C ASP A 81 -12.85 -18.82 -15.92
N GLU A 82 -11.57 -18.81 -16.23
CA GLU A 82 -10.91 -19.87 -17.00
C GLU A 82 -10.96 -21.19 -16.24
N ILE A 83 -11.45 -22.24 -16.93
CA ILE A 83 -11.66 -23.55 -16.30
C ILE A 83 -10.39 -24.38 -16.31
N VAL A 84 -9.99 -24.80 -15.14
CA VAL A 84 -8.84 -25.68 -14.89
C VAL A 84 -9.36 -27.08 -14.62
N THR A 85 -8.83 -28.07 -15.33
CA THR A 85 -9.09 -29.48 -15.04
C THR A 85 -7.98 -30.04 -14.17
N VAL A 86 -8.35 -30.62 -13.05
CA VAL A 86 -7.42 -31.15 -12.04
C VAL A 86 -6.84 -32.48 -12.53
N SER A 87 -5.53 -32.55 -12.60
CA SER A 87 -4.82 -33.78 -12.95
C SER A 87 -4.75 -34.79 -11.79
N LYS A 88 -4.38 -36.01 -12.09
CA LYS A 88 -4.03 -37.00 -11.07
C LYS A 88 -2.85 -36.56 -10.19
N GLU A 89 -1.84 -35.90 -10.79
CA GLU A 89 -0.69 -35.38 -10.03
C GLU A 89 -1.12 -34.30 -9.03
N ALA A 90 -1.92 -33.34 -9.48
CA ALA A 90 -2.43 -32.28 -8.61
C ALA A 90 -3.26 -32.88 -7.45
N ARG A 91 -4.17 -33.82 -7.72
CA ARG A 91 -5.00 -34.47 -6.70
C ARG A 91 -4.18 -35.11 -5.58
N TYR A 92 -3.09 -35.78 -5.92
CA TYR A 92 -2.25 -36.52 -4.95
C TYR A 92 -1.06 -35.73 -4.46
N GLU A 93 -0.99 -34.40 -4.72
CA GLU A 93 0.08 -33.57 -4.22
C GLU A 93 0.19 -33.65 -2.68
N GLU A 94 1.43 -33.68 -2.17
CA GLU A 94 1.69 -33.82 -0.74
C GLU A 94 1.41 -32.52 0.05
N GLY A 95 1.24 -32.68 1.36
CA GLY A 95 1.09 -31.57 2.31
C GLY A 95 -0.34 -31.04 2.39
N THR A 96 -0.48 -29.74 2.60
CA THR A 96 -1.79 -29.08 2.76
C THR A 96 -2.55 -29.06 1.45
N ARG A 97 -3.83 -29.47 1.47
CA ARG A 97 -4.69 -29.56 0.28
C ARG A 97 -6.06 -28.94 0.54
N ILE A 98 -6.75 -28.62 -0.52
CA ILE A 98 -8.18 -28.29 -0.56
C ILE A 98 -9.01 -29.45 -1.10
N TYR A 99 -8.37 -30.63 -1.24
CA TYR A 99 -8.97 -31.90 -1.62
C TYR A 99 -9.72 -31.86 -2.96
N LEU A 100 -9.01 -31.39 -4.00
CA LEU A 100 -9.51 -31.42 -5.38
C LEU A 100 -9.63 -32.86 -5.87
N GLY A 101 -10.72 -33.18 -6.59
CA GLY A 101 -10.94 -34.48 -7.26
C GLY A 101 -10.14 -34.57 -8.57
N GLU A 102 -9.73 -35.80 -8.97
CA GLU A 102 -9.14 -36.03 -10.31
C GLU A 102 -10.22 -35.80 -11.38
N GLY A 103 -9.95 -34.97 -12.37
CA GLY A 103 -10.90 -34.56 -13.40
C GLY A 103 -11.85 -33.43 -12.99
N GLU A 104 -11.83 -33.02 -11.72
CA GLU A 104 -12.64 -31.89 -11.25
C GLU A 104 -12.31 -30.64 -12.04
N GLN A 105 -13.35 -29.88 -12.41
CA GLN A 105 -13.22 -28.62 -13.13
C GLN A 105 -13.52 -27.43 -12.22
N LYS A 106 -12.58 -26.52 -12.11
CA LYS A 106 -12.72 -25.31 -11.27
C LYS A 106 -12.35 -24.05 -12.03
N PRO A 107 -13.07 -22.93 -11.79
CA PRO A 107 -12.58 -21.63 -12.22
C PRO A 107 -11.22 -21.32 -11.59
N MET A 108 -10.34 -20.70 -12.37
CA MET A 108 -9.00 -20.32 -11.91
C MET A 108 -9.03 -19.50 -10.60
N ILE A 109 -9.99 -18.58 -10.49
CA ILE A 109 -10.13 -17.73 -9.30
C ILE A 109 -10.38 -18.56 -8.02
N ASP A 110 -11.15 -19.63 -8.10
CA ASP A 110 -11.44 -20.48 -6.94
C ASP A 110 -10.17 -21.25 -6.52
N LEU A 111 -9.37 -21.72 -7.47
CA LEU A 111 -8.09 -22.34 -7.18
C LEU A 111 -7.12 -21.35 -6.52
N ILE A 112 -7.09 -20.07 -6.96
CA ILE A 112 -6.26 -19.03 -6.34
C ILE A 112 -6.72 -18.74 -4.90
N TYR A 113 -8.03 -18.74 -4.63
CA TYR A 113 -8.56 -18.66 -3.25
C TYR A 113 -8.08 -19.85 -2.39
N GLY A 114 -8.20 -21.06 -2.90
CA GLY A 114 -7.72 -22.27 -2.21
C GLY A 114 -6.22 -22.27 -1.98
N LEU A 115 -5.45 -21.79 -2.95
CA LEU A 115 -4.00 -21.61 -2.90
C LEU A 115 -3.57 -20.64 -1.78
N LEU A 116 -4.14 -19.45 -1.75
CA LEU A 116 -3.65 -18.37 -0.90
C LEU A 116 -4.26 -18.40 0.51
N MET A 117 -5.55 -18.73 0.66
CA MET A 117 -6.21 -18.78 1.96
C MET A 117 -5.92 -20.08 2.72
N ASN A 118 -6.16 -21.22 2.07
CA ASN A 118 -6.04 -22.54 2.70
C ASN A 118 -4.71 -23.24 2.41
N SER A 119 -3.84 -22.60 1.63
CA SER A 119 -2.51 -23.11 1.31
C SER A 119 -2.48 -24.42 0.50
N GLY A 120 -3.50 -24.68 -0.36
CA GLY A 120 -3.62 -25.89 -1.16
C GLY A 120 -2.43 -26.15 -2.08
N ASN A 121 -1.70 -27.24 -1.88
CA ASN A 121 -0.63 -27.68 -2.75
C ASN A 121 -1.20 -28.27 -4.06
N ASP A 122 -2.31 -28.98 -3.94
CA ASP A 122 -3.11 -29.48 -5.06
C ASP A 122 -3.57 -28.34 -6.00
N ALA A 123 -4.04 -27.23 -5.43
CA ALA A 123 -4.37 -26.04 -6.21
C ALA A 123 -3.12 -25.42 -6.89
N ALA A 124 -1.98 -25.38 -6.19
CA ALA A 124 -0.73 -24.87 -6.78
C ALA A 124 -0.29 -25.69 -7.98
N THR A 125 -0.35 -27.02 -7.88
CA THR A 125 0.02 -27.96 -8.94
C THR A 125 -0.96 -27.86 -10.11
N ALA A 126 -2.28 -27.83 -9.85
CA ALA A 126 -3.28 -27.66 -10.91
C ALA A 126 -3.11 -26.35 -11.69
N ILE A 127 -2.84 -25.25 -10.98
CA ILE A 127 -2.53 -23.94 -11.60
C ILE A 127 -1.28 -24.03 -12.47
N ALA A 128 -0.19 -24.62 -11.95
CA ALA A 128 1.08 -24.74 -12.65
C ALA A 128 0.97 -25.57 -13.93
N GLU A 129 0.28 -26.72 -13.85
CA GLU A 129 0.03 -27.59 -14.99
C GLU A 129 -0.85 -26.93 -16.05
N HIS A 130 -1.89 -26.20 -15.63
CA HIS A 130 -2.76 -25.48 -16.54
C HIS A 130 -2.02 -24.40 -17.33
N ILE A 131 -1.12 -23.64 -16.68
CA ILE A 131 -0.43 -22.52 -17.31
C ILE A 131 0.74 -22.97 -18.16
N ASP A 132 1.57 -23.92 -17.69
CA ASP A 132 2.82 -24.32 -18.33
C ASP A 132 2.96 -25.83 -18.59
N GLY A 133 1.92 -26.60 -18.35
CA GLY A 133 1.89 -28.05 -18.62
C GLY A 133 2.60 -28.89 -17.56
N SER A 134 3.40 -28.31 -16.67
CA SER A 134 4.05 -29.03 -15.55
C SER A 134 4.55 -28.10 -14.46
N LYS A 135 4.75 -28.63 -13.24
CA LYS A 135 5.38 -27.92 -12.12
C LYS A 135 6.79 -27.40 -12.47
N ALA A 136 7.57 -28.19 -13.22
CA ALA A 136 8.94 -27.84 -13.57
C ALA A 136 9.01 -26.65 -14.55
N GLU A 137 8.17 -26.64 -15.57
CA GLU A 137 8.10 -25.49 -16.50
C GLU A 137 7.55 -24.25 -15.83
N PHE A 138 6.56 -24.41 -14.94
CA PHE A 138 6.05 -23.30 -14.16
C PHE A 138 7.12 -22.73 -13.20
N ALA A 139 7.95 -23.56 -12.56
CA ALA A 139 9.06 -23.09 -11.73
C ALA A 139 10.05 -22.22 -12.55
N LYS A 140 10.33 -22.59 -13.80
CA LYS A 140 11.14 -21.77 -14.72
C LYS A 140 10.46 -20.41 -14.99
N ARG A 141 9.14 -20.40 -15.18
CA ARG A 141 8.36 -19.15 -15.31
C ARG A 141 8.47 -18.31 -14.03
N MET A 142 8.28 -18.92 -12.85
CA MET A 142 8.40 -18.22 -11.58
C MET A 142 9.74 -17.49 -11.47
N ASN A 143 10.84 -18.17 -11.75
CA ASN A 143 12.18 -17.61 -11.68
C ASN A 143 12.40 -16.46 -12.69
N ARG A 144 11.91 -16.61 -13.94
CA ARG A 144 11.94 -15.51 -14.91
C ARG A 144 11.10 -14.32 -14.44
N PHE A 145 9.88 -14.59 -13.94
CA PHE A 145 8.95 -13.56 -13.51
C PHE A 145 9.53 -12.68 -12.39
N ILE A 146 10.08 -13.30 -11.35
CA ILE A 146 10.64 -12.53 -10.22
C ILE A 146 11.87 -11.73 -10.64
N LYS A 147 12.69 -12.25 -11.54
CA LYS A 147 13.86 -11.55 -12.06
C LYS A 147 13.48 -10.39 -12.98
N GLU A 148 12.64 -10.62 -13.98
CA GLU A 148 12.34 -9.65 -15.03
C GLU A 148 11.30 -8.61 -14.61
N ARG A 149 10.30 -9.00 -13.78
CA ARG A 149 9.20 -8.13 -13.41
C ARG A 149 9.40 -7.43 -12.06
N ILE A 150 10.15 -8.05 -11.16
CA ILE A 150 10.33 -7.56 -9.79
C ILE A 150 11.77 -7.10 -9.55
N GLY A 151 12.76 -7.75 -10.20
CA GLY A 151 14.16 -7.40 -10.09
C GLY A 151 14.85 -8.02 -8.87
N VAL A 152 14.41 -9.21 -8.42
CA VAL A 152 15.05 -9.95 -7.31
C VAL A 152 15.98 -11.04 -7.86
N GLU A 153 17.10 -11.28 -7.18
CA GLU A 153 18.16 -12.16 -7.67
C GLU A 153 18.60 -13.24 -6.68
N ASN A 154 18.21 -13.13 -5.41
CA ASN A 154 18.60 -14.07 -4.36
C ASN A 154 17.50 -15.07 -4.01
N THR A 155 16.60 -15.32 -4.98
CA THR A 155 15.47 -16.24 -4.84
C THR A 155 15.47 -17.23 -5.99
N GLN A 156 15.23 -18.50 -5.67
CA GLN A 156 15.10 -19.59 -6.62
C GLN A 156 13.94 -20.48 -6.22
N PHE A 157 13.04 -20.78 -7.15
CA PHE A 157 11.92 -21.69 -6.96
C PHE A 157 12.10 -22.96 -7.78
N GLN A 158 11.79 -24.12 -7.19
CA GLN A 158 11.82 -25.43 -7.83
C GLN A 158 10.41 -26.03 -8.02
N ASN A 159 9.42 -25.46 -7.33
CA ASN A 159 8.04 -25.92 -7.40
C ASN A 159 7.06 -24.76 -7.07
N PRO A 160 5.73 -24.90 -7.40
CA PRO A 160 4.75 -23.83 -7.22
C PRO A 160 4.22 -23.69 -5.79
N HIS A 161 4.50 -24.62 -4.88
CA HIS A 161 3.83 -24.72 -3.58
C HIS A 161 4.74 -24.50 -2.38
N GLY A 162 6.06 -24.64 -2.53
CA GLY A 162 7.04 -24.45 -1.47
C GLY A 162 7.35 -25.68 -0.62
N LEU A 163 7.06 -26.90 -1.10
CA LEU A 163 7.63 -28.11 -0.52
C LEU A 163 9.15 -28.06 -0.64
N HIS A 164 9.82 -28.66 0.33
CA HIS A 164 11.25 -28.54 0.46
C HIS A 164 12.01 -29.12 -0.75
N ASP A 165 12.96 -28.34 -1.22
CA ASP A 165 14.00 -28.70 -2.15
C ASP A 165 15.27 -27.90 -1.76
N PRO A 166 16.48 -28.49 -1.76
CA PRO A 166 17.70 -27.79 -1.37
C PRO A 166 17.98 -26.50 -2.17
N ASP A 167 17.52 -26.46 -3.44
CA ASP A 167 17.69 -25.32 -4.34
C ASP A 167 16.47 -24.40 -4.36
N HIS A 168 15.49 -24.61 -3.48
CA HIS A 168 14.30 -23.77 -3.34
C HIS A 168 14.47 -22.79 -2.18
N TYR A 169 15.00 -21.61 -2.44
CA TYR A 169 15.36 -20.62 -1.42
C TYR A 169 14.92 -19.20 -1.76
N THR A 170 14.91 -18.37 -0.76
CA THR A 170 14.64 -16.92 -0.86
C THR A 170 15.40 -16.15 0.22
N THR A 171 15.25 -14.82 0.22
CA THR A 171 15.67 -13.94 1.32
C THR A 171 14.48 -13.14 1.83
N ALA A 172 14.57 -12.59 3.04
CA ALA A 172 13.53 -11.72 3.56
C ALA A 172 13.37 -10.46 2.71
N SER A 173 14.48 -9.92 2.22
CA SER A 173 14.50 -8.77 1.31
C SER A 173 13.76 -9.04 0.00
N ASP A 174 14.09 -10.15 -0.68
CA ASP A 174 13.44 -10.50 -1.94
C ASP A 174 11.95 -10.76 -1.76
N MET A 175 11.57 -11.50 -0.69
CA MET A 175 10.14 -11.77 -0.40
C MET A 175 9.36 -10.51 -0.08
N ALA A 176 9.97 -9.50 0.54
CA ALA A 176 9.31 -8.22 0.78
C ALA A 176 9.01 -7.48 -0.54
N LEU A 177 9.95 -7.49 -1.49
CA LEU A 177 9.74 -6.91 -2.83
C LEU A 177 8.68 -7.69 -3.62
N ILE A 178 8.72 -9.03 -3.56
CA ILE A 178 7.71 -9.90 -4.17
C ILE A 178 6.32 -9.63 -3.59
N ALA A 179 6.20 -9.57 -2.27
CA ALA A 179 4.95 -9.26 -1.60
C ALA A 179 4.44 -7.86 -1.94
N ARG A 180 5.33 -6.86 -1.96
CA ARG A 180 5.00 -5.49 -2.38
C ARG A 180 4.47 -5.44 -3.82
N TYR A 181 5.06 -6.19 -4.74
CA TYR A 181 4.59 -6.31 -6.11
C TYR A 181 3.18 -6.93 -6.14
N ALA A 182 2.99 -8.09 -5.50
CA ALA A 182 1.71 -8.79 -5.49
C ALA A 182 0.58 -7.96 -4.87
N MET A 183 0.87 -7.22 -3.80
CA MET A 183 -0.09 -6.32 -3.14
C MET A 183 -0.51 -5.11 -3.98
N ARG A 184 0.07 -4.85 -5.15
CA ARG A 184 -0.44 -3.85 -6.11
C ARG A 184 -1.64 -4.37 -6.89
N ASN A 185 -1.79 -5.69 -7.02
CA ASN A 185 -2.92 -6.28 -7.71
C ASN A 185 -4.17 -6.27 -6.80
N PRO A 186 -5.29 -5.62 -7.20
CA PRO A 186 -6.48 -5.52 -6.37
C PRO A 186 -7.10 -6.86 -6.01
N THR A 187 -7.15 -7.80 -6.96
CA THR A 187 -7.71 -9.15 -6.75
C THR A 187 -6.85 -9.96 -5.80
N PHE A 188 -5.51 -9.87 -5.93
CA PHE A 188 -4.60 -10.52 -4.97
C PHE A 188 -4.85 -9.99 -3.56
N ARG A 189 -4.94 -8.68 -3.41
CA ARG A 189 -5.22 -8.01 -2.13
C ARG A 189 -6.54 -8.45 -1.51
N GLU A 190 -7.59 -8.55 -2.32
CA GLU A 190 -8.90 -9.05 -1.88
C GLU A 190 -8.78 -10.48 -1.33
N ILE A 191 -8.16 -11.38 -2.10
CA ILE A 191 -8.02 -12.80 -1.73
C ILE A 191 -7.27 -12.96 -0.41
N VAL A 192 -6.08 -12.33 -0.27
CA VAL A 192 -5.24 -12.49 0.92
C VAL A 192 -5.80 -11.82 2.17
N SER A 193 -6.72 -10.86 2.02
CA SER A 193 -7.44 -10.23 3.12
C SER A 193 -8.76 -10.91 3.48
N THR A 194 -9.24 -11.83 2.64
CA THR A 194 -10.47 -12.61 2.90
C THR A 194 -10.25 -13.57 4.06
N LYS A 195 -11.09 -13.50 5.09
CA LYS A 195 -11.01 -14.34 6.29
C LYS A 195 -11.55 -15.73 6.06
N THR A 196 -12.73 -15.81 5.47
CA THR A 196 -13.43 -17.07 5.18
C THR A 196 -14.15 -16.99 3.85
N LYS A 197 -14.22 -18.09 3.11
CA LYS A 197 -14.96 -18.21 1.85
C LYS A 197 -15.60 -19.61 1.76
N PRO A 198 -16.88 -19.74 1.41
CA PRO A 198 -17.48 -21.05 1.13
C PRO A 198 -16.70 -21.77 0.04
N TRP A 199 -16.52 -23.08 0.24
CA TRP A 199 -15.86 -23.98 -0.71
C TRP A 199 -16.75 -25.14 -1.09
N GLU A 200 -17.01 -25.27 -2.37
CA GLU A 200 -17.84 -26.31 -2.98
C GLU A 200 -16.97 -27.15 -3.92
N GLY A 201 -16.19 -28.10 -3.37
CA GLY A 201 -15.46 -29.11 -4.12
C GLY A 201 -16.28 -30.39 -4.33
N GLU A 202 -15.87 -31.24 -5.25
CA GLU A 202 -16.50 -32.53 -5.48
C GLU A 202 -16.26 -33.47 -4.30
N GLU A 203 -15.03 -33.52 -3.77
CA GLU A 203 -14.64 -34.39 -2.67
C GLU A 203 -14.71 -33.72 -1.29
N TRP A 204 -14.66 -32.38 -1.24
CA TRP A 204 -14.67 -31.65 0.01
C TRP A 204 -15.52 -30.38 -0.10
N LYS A 205 -16.47 -30.24 0.82
CA LYS A 205 -17.33 -29.06 0.96
C LYS A 205 -17.16 -28.47 2.35
N SER A 206 -16.81 -27.23 2.45
CA SER A 206 -16.49 -26.56 3.71
C SER A 206 -16.39 -25.04 3.53
N ASN A 207 -15.70 -24.38 4.46
CA ASN A 207 -15.23 -23.02 4.29
C ASN A 207 -13.71 -23.04 4.20
N LEU A 208 -13.15 -22.35 3.21
CA LEU A 208 -11.75 -21.94 3.24
C LEU A 208 -11.58 -20.97 4.40
N VAL A 209 -10.65 -21.24 5.29
CA VAL A 209 -10.27 -20.36 6.40
C VAL A 209 -8.86 -19.88 6.18
N ASN A 210 -8.67 -18.57 6.13
CA ASN A 210 -7.34 -18.03 5.91
C ASN A 210 -6.41 -18.38 7.09
N HIS A 211 -5.26 -18.95 6.80
CA HIS A 211 -4.30 -19.36 7.84
C HIS A 211 -3.52 -18.19 8.46
N ASN A 212 -3.63 -16.99 7.90
CA ASN A 212 -2.99 -15.79 8.46
C ASN A 212 -3.79 -15.24 9.65
N LYS A 213 -3.38 -15.59 10.86
CA LYS A 213 -4.05 -15.20 12.12
C LYS A 213 -4.10 -13.68 12.35
N LEU A 214 -3.20 -12.90 11.74
CA LEU A 214 -3.20 -11.44 11.86
C LEU A 214 -4.55 -10.83 11.44
N LEU A 215 -5.23 -11.42 10.46
CA LEU A 215 -6.52 -10.93 10.00
C LEU A 215 -7.59 -10.86 11.11
N TRP A 216 -7.43 -11.65 12.17
CA TRP A 216 -8.36 -11.66 13.32
C TRP A 216 -7.83 -10.91 14.53
N SER A 217 -6.49 -10.84 14.68
CA SER A 217 -5.86 -10.40 15.92
C SER A 217 -5.17 -9.04 15.83
N TYR A 218 -4.93 -8.51 14.60
CA TYR A 218 -4.18 -7.28 14.42
C TYR A 218 -4.97 -6.22 13.65
N GLU A 219 -5.12 -5.03 14.22
CA GLU A 219 -5.86 -3.93 13.60
C GLU A 219 -5.20 -3.45 12.31
N GLY A 220 -5.99 -3.40 11.25
CA GLY A 220 -5.53 -2.98 9.92
C GLY A 220 -4.84 -4.08 9.13
N ALA A 221 -4.69 -5.32 9.65
CA ALA A 221 -4.12 -6.43 8.90
C ALA A 221 -4.93 -6.72 7.64
N ASN A 222 -4.22 -6.85 6.51
CA ASN A 222 -4.82 -7.05 5.18
C ASN A 222 -4.09 -8.12 4.35
N GLY A 223 -3.29 -8.97 4.97
CA GLY A 223 -2.61 -10.10 4.30
C GLY A 223 -1.38 -10.57 5.09
N ILE A 224 -0.55 -11.47 4.56
CA ILE A 224 -0.53 -12.00 3.20
C ILE A 224 -0.51 -13.52 3.24
N LYS A 225 0.60 -14.16 3.71
CA LYS A 225 0.75 -15.63 3.66
C LYS A 225 1.70 -16.15 4.73
N ASN A 226 1.39 -17.29 5.30
CA ASN A 226 2.26 -18.06 6.19
C ASN A 226 2.72 -19.36 5.53
N GLY A 227 3.79 -19.95 6.07
CA GLY A 227 4.30 -21.24 5.61
C GLY A 227 4.99 -22.00 6.73
N PHE A 228 5.15 -23.30 6.52
CA PHE A 228 5.91 -24.19 7.38
C PHE A 228 6.39 -25.42 6.59
N THR A 229 7.63 -25.79 6.77
CA THR A 229 8.19 -27.13 6.57
C THR A 229 9.23 -27.35 7.67
N ASP A 230 9.59 -28.60 7.92
CA ASP A 230 10.59 -28.91 8.97
C ASP A 230 11.92 -28.18 8.73
N GLN A 231 12.33 -28.03 7.46
CA GLN A 231 13.58 -27.37 7.08
C GLN A 231 13.48 -25.84 7.13
N ALA A 232 12.33 -25.29 6.74
CA ALA A 232 12.11 -23.84 6.73
C ALA A 232 11.81 -23.27 8.12
N GLY A 233 11.29 -24.07 9.04
CA GLY A 233 10.61 -23.56 10.22
C GLY A 233 9.36 -22.79 9.81
N TYR A 234 8.88 -21.90 10.67
CA TYR A 234 7.73 -21.05 10.37
C TYR A 234 8.17 -19.81 9.60
N THR A 235 7.47 -19.53 8.50
CA THR A 235 7.64 -18.34 7.66
C THR A 235 6.36 -17.54 7.63
N LEU A 236 6.46 -16.21 7.60
CA LEU A 236 5.30 -15.34 7.59
C LEU A 236 5.58 -14.07 6.78
N VAL A 237 4.70 -13.79 5.83
CA VAL A 237 4.60 -12.48 5.18
C VAL A 237 3.31 -11.85 5.68
N GLY A 238 3.44 -10.77 6.44
CA GLY A 238 2.32 -10.03 7.01
C GLY A 238 2.23 -8.64 6.41
N SER A 239 1.03 -8.09 6.32
CA SER A 239 0.83 -6.68 6.01
C SER A 239 -0.32 -6.09 6.79
N ALA A 240 -0.23 -4.78 7.05
CA ALA A 240 -1.28 -4.01 7.68
C ALA A 240 -1.28 -2.58 7.15
N LYS A 241 -2.47 -1.93 7.19
CA LYS A 241 -2.66 -0.55 6.73
C LYS A 241 -3.40 0.26 7.78
N ARG A 242 -2.86 1.42 8.14
CA ARG A 242 -3.49 2.44 8.97
C ARG A 242 -3.35 3.79 8.29
N GLY A 243 -4.46 4.40 7.91
CA GLY A 243 -4.46 5.66 7.15
C GLY A 243 -3.69 5.53 5.82
N ASN A 244 -2.70 6.38 5.60
CA ASN A 244 -1.85 6.36 4.41
C ASN A 244 -0.68 5.37 4.50
N THR A 245 -0.32 4.94 5.71
CA THR A 245 0.78 4.04 5.96
C THR A 245 0.32 2.60 5.79
N GLU A 246 0.98 1.88 4.89
CA GLU A 246 0.84 0.44 4.71
C GLU A 246 2.22 -0.19 4.75
N ILE A 247 2.40 -1.18 5.60
CA ILE A 247 3.69 -1.82 5.84
C ILE A 247 3.60 -3.32 5.58
N ILE A 248 4.70 -3.89 5.12
CA ILE A 248 4.86 -5.32 4.83
C ILE A 248 6.04 -5.84 5.63
N GLY A 249 5.79 -6.86 6.44
CA GLY A 249 6.81 -7.59 7.18
C GLY A 249 7.05 -8.98 6.60
N VAL A 250 8.29 -9.44 6.63
CA VAL A 250 8.66 -10.82 6.30
C VAL A 250 9.49 -11.41 7.43
N LEU A 251 9.11 -12.59 7.88
CA LEU A 251 9.82 -13.39 8.86
C LEU A 251 10.15 -14.74 8.24
N LEU A 252 11.42 -15.17 8.36
CA LEU A 252 11.88 -16.46 7.90
C LEU A 252 12.55 -17.21 9.06
N LYS A 253 12.23 -18.51 9.14
CA LYS A 253 12.82 -19.46 10.08
C LYS A 253 12.57 -19.11 11.55
N SER A 254 11.31 -18.83 11.91
CA SER A 254 10.85 -18.79 13.29
C SER A 254 10.67 -20.21 13.83
N LYS A 255 10.86 -20.38 15.14
CA LYS A 255 10.82 -21.71 15.79
C LYS A 255 9.39 -22.23 15.97
N SER A 256 8.41 -21.34 16.07
CA SER A 256 7.02 -21.72 16.26
C SER A 256 6.07 -20.74 15.57
N SER A 257 4.84 -21.18 15.32
CA SER A 257 3.75 -20.31 14.83
C SER A 257 3.50 -19.13 15.78
N THR A 258 3.48 -19.37 17.08
CA THR A 258 3.26 -18.33 18.10
C THR A 258 4.35 -17.26 18.04
N GLU A 259 5.63 -17.69 17.96
CA GLU A 259 6.77 -16.79 17.82
C GLU A 259 6.66 -15.95 16.55
N ALA A 260 6.37 -16.57 15.39
CA ALA A 260 6.23 -15.85 14.11
C ALA A 260 5.14 -14.78 14.16
N PHE A 261 3.98 -15.07 14.75
CA PHE A 261 2.89 -14.09 14.85
C PHE A 261 3.17 -13.01 15.91
N SER A 262 3.86 -13.33 17.01
CA SER A 262 4.30 -12.37 18.02
C SER A 262 5.34 -11.40 17.45
N ASP A 263 6.37 -11.93 16.78
CA ASP A 263 7.40 -11.13 16.11
C ASP A 263 6.81 -10.22 15.04
N MET A 264 5.86 -10.73 14.24
CA MET A 264 5.19 -9.91 13.22
C MET A 264 4.38 -8.78 13.85
N THR A 265 3.67 -9.04 14.96
CA THR A 265 2.95 -8.00 15.71
C THR A 265 3.92 -6.92 16.18
N ALA A 266 5.04 -7.31 16.80
CA ALA A 266 6.07 -6.38 17.25
C ALA A 266 6.69 -5.56 16.10
N LEU A 267 6.93 -6.17 14.93
CA LEU A 267 7.40 -5.46 13.73
C LEU A 267 6.37 -4.44 13.21
N LEU A 268 5.10 -4.82 13.14
CA LEU A 268 4.05 -3.95 12.66
C LEU A 268 3.82 -2.78 13.64
N ASP A 269 3.82 -3.03 14.95
CA ASP A 269 3.73 -1.98 15.97
C ASP A 269 4.90 -1.02 15.86
N TYR A 270 6.14 -1.53 15.75
CA TYR A 270 7.33 -0.72 15.52
C TYR A 270 7.19 0.18 14.29
N GLY A 271 6.62 -0.35 13.20
CA GLY A 271 6.37 0.42 11.99
C GLY A 271 5.35 1.54 12.20
N PHE A 272 4.19 1.25 12.78
CA PHE A 272 3.11 2.23 12.96
C PHE A 272 3.36 3.23 14.08
N GLU A 273 4.10 2.86 15.11
CA GLU A 273 4.47 3.78 16.19
C GLU A 273 5.56 4.75 15.76
N GLY A 274 6.52 4.28 14.95
CA GLY A 274 7.69 5.04 14.58
C GLY A 274 7.62 5.79 13.27
N PHE A 275 6.75 5.40 12.35
CA PHE A 275 6.74 5.96 11.00
C PHE A 275 5.37 6.34 10.49
N GLU A 276 5.35 7.26 9.55
CA GLU A 276 4.15 7.64 8.79
C GLU A 276 4.47 7.92 7.32
N THR A 277 3.55 7.53 6.44
CA THR A 277 3.68 7.75 5.00
C THR A 277 2.95 9.02 4.62
N LYS A 278 3.68 10.01 4.07
CA LYS A 278 3.17 11.32 3.66
C LYS A 278 3.16 11.48 2.15
N LEU A 279 2.15 12.17 1.65
CA LEU A 279 2.07 12.61 0.26
C LEU A 279 2.90 13.88 0.09
N VAL A 280 3.84 13.87 -0.85
CA VAL A 280 4.71 15.01 -1.18
C VAL A 280 4.22 15.75 -2.41
N MET A 281 3.76 15.01 -3.42
CA MET A 281 3.15 15.58 -4.63
C MET A 281 1.99 14.70 -5.10
N ASN A 282 0.94 15.32 -5.58
CA ASN A 282 -0.15 14.62 -6.26
C ASN A 282 0.29 14.20 -7.67
N LYS A 283 -0.39 13.21 -8.23
CA LYS A 283 -0.27 12.89 -9.65
C LYS A 283 -0.63 14.12 -10.49
N ASN A 284 0.17 14.39 -11.53
CA ASN A 284 0.09 15.55 -12.41
C ASN A 284 0.38 16.90 -11.74
N GLU A 285 0.82 16.92 -10.49
CA GLU A 285 1.32 18.15 -9.85
C GLU A 285 2.65 18.56 -10.47
N THR A 286 2.83 19.86 -10.68
CA THR A 286 4.03 20.41 -11.30
C THR A 286 4.89 21.16 -10.29
N ARG A 287 6.22 21.11 -10.47
CA ARG A 287 7.19 21.96 -9.78
C ARG A 287 8.09 22.63 -10.78
N THR A 288 8.35 23.92 -10.55
CA THR A 288 9.26 24.71 -11.37
C THR A 288 10.56 24.91 -10.60
N ASN A 289 11.68 24.55 -11.23
CA ASN A 289 12.99 24.94 -10.77
C ASN A 289 13.40 26.22 -11.50
N ALA A 290 13.53 27.33 -10.76
CA ALA A 290 13.98 28.60 -11.29
C ALA A 290 15.48 28.72 -11.00
N SER A 291 16.33 28.56 -12.00
CA SER A 291 17.75 28.99 -11.97
C SER A 291 17.90 30.36 -12.59
N GLU A 292 19.01 31.03 -12.30
CA GLU A 292 19.32 32.38 -12.88
C GLU A 292 19.37 32.37 -14.42
N GLN A 293 19.49 31.19 -15.05
CA GLN A 293 19.70 31.05 -16.49
C GLN A 293 18.53 30.41 -17.23
N ALA A 294 17.69 29.63 -16.58
CA ALA A 294 16.50 28.98 -17.21
C ALA A 294 15.49 28.51 -16.16
N SER A 295 14.21 28.61 -16.51
CA SER A 295 13.13 28.02 -15.75
C SER A 295 12.69 26.71 -16.41
N SER A 296 12.77 25.58 -15.69
CA SER A 296 12.29 24.29 -16.15
C SER A 296 11.15 23.82 -15.27
N THR A 297 10.05 23.39 -15.88
CA THR A 297 8.90 22.85 -15.17
C THR A 297 8.89 21.32 -15.32
N PHE A 298 8.64 20.64 -14.21
CA PHE A 298 8.59 19.19 -14.14
C PHE A 298 7.24 18.74 -13.59
N ILE A 299 6.78 17.56 -14.01
CA ILE A 299 5.48 16.97 -13.62
C ILE A 299 5.68 15.62 -12.94
N ALA A 300 4.92 15.37 -11.91
CA ALA A 300 4.83 14.07 -11.26
C ALA A 300 3.89 13.15 -12.06
N ASN A 301 4.39 12.12 -12.73
CA ASN A 301 3.57 11.17 -13.48
C ASN A 301 2.68 10.33 -12.58
N ASP A 302 3.10 10.11 -11.33
CA ASP A 302 2.34 9.46 -10.28
C ASP A 302 2.47 10.23 -8.97
N ALA A 303 1.61 9.93 -7.99
CA ALA A 303 1.72 10.54 -6.68
C ALA A 303 3.04 10.17 -6.00
N VAL A 304 3.76 11.17 -5.51
CA VAL A 304 5.05 11.00 -4.83
C VAL A 304 4.81 10.88 -3.33
N TRP A 305 5.18 9.74 -2.78
CA TRP A 305 5.05 9.41 -1.37
C TRP A 305 6.42 9.28 -0.72
N VAL A 306 6.48 9.58 0.56
CA VAL A 306 7.65 9.35 1.40
C VAL A 306 7.23 8.72 2.72
N ILE A 307 8.10 7.92 3.30
CA ILE A 307 8.00 7.49 4.70
C ILE A 307 8.98 8.29 5.53
N VAL A 308 8.50 8.86 6.63
CA VAL A 308 9.30 9.63 7.59
C VAL A 308 9.03 9.11 9.01
N ARG A 309 9.83 9.55 9.96
CA ARG A 309 9.49 9.32 11.36
C ARG A 309 8.20 10.05 11.72
N LYS A 310 7.43 9.46 12.59
CA LYS A 310 6.14 10.02 13.02
C LYS A 310 6.33 11.40 13.65
N GLY A 311 5.55 12.37 13.16
CA GLY A 311 5.65 13.77 13.59
C GLY A 311 6.72 14.59 12.88
N GLU A 312 7.50 14.02 11.95
CA GLU A 312 8.45 14.77 11.14
C GLU A 312 7.83 15.29 9.83
N GLU A 313 8.24 16.48 9.41
CA GLU A 313 7.97 16.97 8.07
C GLU A 313 9.17 16.68 7.17
N PRO A 314 8.95 16.06 5.97
CA PRO A 314 10.04 15.72 5.07
C PRO A 314 10.73 16.98 4.53
N ILE A 315 12.06 16.94 4.44
CA ILE A 315 12.85 17.93 3.71
C ILE A 315 12.83 17.53 2.24
N VAL A 316 12.30 18.42 1.40
CA VAL A 316 12.13 18.17 -0.04
C VAL A 316 12.96 19.16 -0.83
N SER A 317 13.91 18.67 -1.61
CA SER A 317 14.70 19.45 -2.56
C SER A 317 14.52 18.91 -3.98
N MET A 318 14.74 19.75 -4.99
CA MET A 318 14.70 19.36 -6.40
C MET A 318 15.93 19.92 -7.11
N ASP A 319 16.60 19.09 -7.87
CA ASP A 319 17.74 19.52 -8.70
C ASP A 319 17.31 20.07 -10.08
N GLU A 320 18.28 20.51 -10.87
CA GLU A 320 18.07 21.06 -12.22
C GLU A 320 17.54 20.03 -13.24
N ASN A 321 17.69 18.75 -12.95
CA ASN A 321 17.23 17.64 -13.79
C ASN A 321 15.83 17.16 -13.40
N GLY A 322 15.22 17.75 -12.36
CA GLY A 322 13.91 17.36 -11.86
C GLY A 322 13.94 16.12 -10.96
N ILE A 323 15.10 15.79 -10.40
CA ILE A 323 15.20 14.76 -9.37
C ILE A 323 14.79 15.40 -8.03
N ILE A 324 13.66 14.92 -7.49
CA ILE A 324 13.27 15.26 -6.12
C ILE A 324 14.02 14.35 -5.15
N THR A 325 14.73 14.96 -4.22
CA THR A 325 15.31 14.28 -3.05
C THR A 325 14.46 14.60 -1.83
N ILE A 326 14.05 13.56 -1.12
CA ILE A 326 13.19 13.64 0.05
C ILE A 326 13.91 12.95 1.20
N GLU A 327 14.14 13.69 2.28
CA GLU A 327 14.91 13.24 3.45
C GLU A 327 14.12 13.44 4.73
N SER A 328 14.25 12.50 5.67
CA SER A 328 13.78 12.66 7.05
C SER A 328 14.73 13.60 7.81
N PRO A 329 14.24 14.59 8.56
CA PRO A 329 15.08 15.54 9.31
C PRO A 329 16.06 14.88 10.27
N THR A 330 15.67 13.77 10.90
CA THR A 330 16.57 13.03 11.81
C THR A 330 17.52 12.07 11.10
N GLY A 331 17.46 12.02 9.75
CA GLY A 331 18.30 11.16 8.92
C GLY A 331 17.82 9.71 8.85
N GLY A 332 18.55 8.88 8.10
CA GLY A 332 18.32 7.44 7.97
C GLY A 332 17.26 7.03 6.91
N LEU A 333 16.36 7.94 6.51
CA LEU A 333 15.39 7.71 5.43
C LEU A 333 15.61 8.76 4.35
N LYS A 334 15.96 8.29 3.16
CA LYS A 334 16.15 9.10 1.97
C LYS A 334 15.54 8.41 0.77
N SER A 335 14.81 9.15 -0.03
CA SER A 335 14.28 8.68 -1.30
C SER A 335 14.49 9.71 -2.40
N THR A 336 14.61 9.24 -3.64
CA THR A 336 14.73 10.07 -4.83
C THR A 336 13.66 9.68 -5.83
N VAL A 337 13.05 10.66 -6.48
CA VAL A 337 12.03 10.47 -7.51
C VAL A 337 12.35 11.35 -8.70
N GLN A 338 12.44 10.76 -9.89
CA GLN A 338 12.60 11.50 -11.14
C GLN A 338 11.23 11.99 -11.60
N LEU A 339 11.08 13.31 -11.76
CA LEU A 339 9.95 13.93 -12.43
C LEU A 339 10.19 14.00 -13.94
N SER A 340 9.12 13.98 -14.74
CA SER A 340 9.20 14.20 -16.17
C SER A 340 9.28 15.70 -16.47
N ARG A 341 10.17 16.09 -17.38
CA ARG A 341 10.27 17.47 -17.83
C ARG A 341 9.07 17.80 -18.73
N LEU A 342 8.37 18.88 -18.45
CA LEU A 342 7.39 19.44 -19.38
C LEU A 342 8.15 20.21 -20.44
N GLU A 343 8.09 19.74 -21.71
CA GLU A 343 8.57 20.55 -22.82
C GLU A 343 7.69 21.79 -22.91
N GLN A 344 8.31 22.95 -22.70
CA GLN A 344 7.63 24.21 -23.04
C GLN A 344 7.58 24.25 -24.57
N GLU A 345 6.36 24.33 -25.13
CA GLU A 345 6.27 24.74 -26.52
C GLU A 345 7.11 26.00 -26.73
N PRO A 346 7.95 26.06 -27.75
CA PRO A 346 8.80 27.21 -27.98
C PRO A 346 7.90 28.44 -28.09
N ARG A 347 8.06 29.37 -27.14
CA ARG A 347 7.45 30.69 -27.28
C ARG A 347 7.77 31.18 -28.67
N PRO A 348 6.79 31.52 -29.52
CA PRO A 348 7.08 32.10 -30.81
C PRO A 348 8.00 33.30 -30.57
N THR A 349 9.25 33.19 -31.01
CA THR A 349 10.21 34.29 -30.95
C THR A 349 9.62 35.42 -31.77
N SER A 350 9.19 36.46 -31.11
CA SER A 350 8.83 37.73 -31.72
C SER A 350 10.05 38.35 -32.40
N LYS A 351 10.36 37.87 -33.60
CA LYS A 351 11.10 38.58 -34.65
C LYS A 351 10.19 38.63 -35.86
N ALA A 352 9.27 39.53 -35.82
CA ALA A 352 8.62 40.03 -37.01
C ALA A 352 8.53 41.56 -36.87
N THR A 353 9.46 42.19 -37.53
CA THR A 353 9.37 43.40 -38.34
C THR A 353 8.10 44.27 -38.06
N ALA A 354 8.39 45.46 -37.59
CA ALA A 354 7.47 46.61 -37.77
C ALA A 354 7.09 46.73 -39.25
N GLU A 355 5.83 46.59 -39.55
CA GLU A 355 5.03 47.16 -40.65
C GLU A 355 3.84 46.25 -40.93
N ALA A 356 2.76 46.52 -40.27
CA ALA A 356 1.39 46.37 -40.82
C ALA A 356 0.41 46.96 -39.87
N GLU A 357 -0.30 47.91 -40.38
CA GLU A 357 -1.31 48.78 -39.81
C GLU A 357 -2.34 48.06 -38.94
N THR A 358 -2.64 48.73 -37.83
CA THR A 358 -3.84 48.65 -37.00
C THR A 358 -5.11 48.25 -37.75
N LYS A 359 -5.62 47.04 -37.47
CA LYS A 359 -7.03 46.75 -37.36
C LYS A 359 -7.31 46.11 -36.04
N SER A 360 -7.74 46.92 -35.10
CA SER A 360 -8.34 46.48 -33.84
C SER A 360 -9.67 45.78 -34.17
N GLU A 361 -9.73 44.46 -34.04
CA GLU A 361 -11.03 43.79 -33.91
C GLU A 361 -11.67 44.19 -32.60
N PRO A 362 -12.97 44.54 -32.61
CA PRO A 362 -13.68 44.90 -31.38
C PRO A 362 -13.85 43.63 -30.53
N PRO A 363 -13.90 43.76 -29.19
CA PRO A 363 -14.08 42.62 -28.31
C PRO A 363 -15.37 41.87 -28.66
N GLU A 364 -15.26 40.55 -28.83
CA GLU A 364 -16.42 39.68 -29.07
C GLU A 364 -17.53 39.97 -28.05
N ARG A 365 -18.60 40.64 -28.48
CA ARG A 365 -19.82 40.77 -27.69
C ARG A 365 -20.40 39.37 -27.54
N ARG A 366 -20.41 38.86 -26.31
CA ARG A 366 -21.17 37.64 -25.98
C ARG A 366 -22.55 37.77 -26.62
N SER A 367 -22.91 36.75 -27.39
CA SER A 367 -24.14 36.82 -28.15
C SER A 367 -25.36 36.89 -27.20
N ALA A 368 -26.38 37.62 -27.60
CA ALA A 368 -27.57 37.84 -26.74
C ALA A 368 -28.21 36.51 -26.29
N TRP A 369 -28.04 35.43 -27.06
CA TRP A 369 -28.55 34.10 -26.73
C TRP A 369 -27.78 33.42 -25.59
N GLU A 370 -26.46 33.62 -25.46
CA GLU A 370 -25.67 33.13 -24.33
C GLU A 370 -26.09 33.78 -23.02
N ILE A 371 -26.31 35.08 -23.03
CA ILE A 371 -26.83 35.82 -21.86
C ILE A 371 -28.22 35.30 -21.48
N ALA A 372 -29.09 35.05 -22.49
CA ALA A 372 -30.42 34.50 -22.26
C ALA A 372 -30.39 33.10 -21.62
N ILE A 373 -29.44 32.22 -22.01
CA ILE A 373 -29.26 30.91 -21.40
C ILE A 373 -28.88 31.04 -19.91
N TRP A 374 -27.94 31.91 -19.58
CA TRP A 374 -27.53 32.12 -18.19
C TRP A 374 -28.64 32.67 -17.32
N ILE A 375 -29.45 33.64 -17.85
CA ILE A 375 -30.60 34.19 -17.15
C ILE A 375 -31.66 33.11 -16.93
N THR A 376 -31.97 32.30 -17.95
CA THR A 376 -32.96 31.22 -17.84
C THR A 376 -32.50 30.16 -16.81
N TRP A 377 -31.24 29.81 -16.82
CA TRP A 377 -30.65 28.88 -15.84
C TRP A 377 -30.75 29.43 -14.39
N LEU A 378 -30.47 30.72 -14.22
CA LEU A 378 -30.56 31.37 -12.91
C LEU A 378 -32.02 31.42 -12.39
N LEU A 379 -32.98 31.78 -13.26
CA LEU A 379 -34.40 31.81 -12.93
C LEU A 379 -34.94 30.42 -12.56
N MET A 380 -34.51 29.38 -13.28
CA MET A 380 -34.91 28.02 -12.99
C MET A 380 -34.41 27.57 -11.61
N ASN A 381 -33.17 27.91 -11.25
CA ASN A 381 -32.61 27.55 -9.93
C ASN A 381 -33.32 28.32 -8.80
N LEU A 382 -33.65 29.60 -8.99
CA LEU A 382 -34.46 30.40 -8.05
C LEU A 382 -35.87 29.82 -7.85
N PHE A 383 -36.49 29.34 -8.94
CA PHE A 383 -37.81 28.70 -8.89
C PHE A 383 -37.75 27.37 -8.12
N LEU A 384 -36.74 26.55 -8.36
CA LEU A 384 -36.53 25.29 -7.61
C LEU A 384 -36.30 25.55 -6.11
N CYS A 385 -35.53 26.57 -5.76
CA CYS A 385 -35.32 26.98 -4.38
C CYS A 385 -36.64 27.46 -3.73
N LEU A 386 -37.47 28.20 -4.45
CA LEU A 386 -38.78 28.63 -3.97
C LEU A 386 -39.72 27.45 -3.70
N ILE A 387 -39.81 26.51 -4.66
CA ILE A 387 -40.57 25.26 -4.47
C ILE A 387 -40.07 24.48 -3.25
N ALA A 388 -38.77 24.29 -3.12
CA ALA A 388 -38.18 23.57 -1.98
C ALA A 388 -38.52 24.25 -0.64
N THR A 389 -38.53 25.60 -0.58
CA THR A 389 -38.90 26.35 0.63
C THR A 389 -40.40 26.23 0.94
N LEU A 390 -41.24 26.27 -0.08
CA LEU A 390 -42.71 26.13 0.08
C LEU A 390 -43.07 24.72 0.53
N LEU A 391 -42.43 23.67 -0.02
CA LEU A 391 -42.59 22.26 0.41
C LEU A 391 -42.15 22.05 1.85
N ARG A 392 -41.01 22.64 2.25
CA ARG A 392 -40.54 22.61 3.65
C ARG A 392 -41.52 23.30 4.61
N ARG A 393 -42.10 24.45 4.21
CA ARG A 393 -43.15 25.15 5.01
C ARG A 393 -44.43 24.32 5.12
N LYS A 394 -44.86 23.65 4.04
CA LYS A 394 -46.04 22.77 4.05
C LYS A 394 -45.81 21.54 4.97
N LYS A 395 -44.63 20.93 4.93
CA LYS A 395 -44.27 19.81 5.81
C LYS A 395 -44.21 20.20 7.29
N ARG A 396 -43.76 21.44 7.61
CA ARG A 396 -43.75 21.94 8.99
C ARG A 396 -45.15 22.26 9.53
N ARG A 397 -46.11 22.67 8.67
CA ARG A 397 -47.51 22.91 9.06
C ARG A 397 -48.33 21.62 9.20
N GLY A 398 -47.91 20.52 8.59
CA GLY A 398 -48.58 19.20 8.71
C GLY A 398 -48.15 18.37 9.92
N MET A 399 -47.13 18.77 10.71
CA MET A 399 -46.67 18.08 11.92
C MET A 399 -47.13 18.74 13.22
N GLY A 400 -48.09 19.65 13.15
CA GLY A 400 -48.63 20.36 14.32
C GLY A 400 -50.04 19.92 14.74
N LEU A 401 -50.51 18.73 14.31
CA LEU A 401 -51.81 18.16 14.74
C LEU A 401 -51.66 16.63 14.82
N ARG A 402 -51.07 16.17 15.92
CA ARG A 402 -51.38 14.89 16.58
C ARG A 402 -50.79 14.94 17.99
#